data_cca20bf75161c967efc7d083d3f52e4b
#
_entry.id   cca20bf75161c967efc7d083d3f52e4b
#
_cell.length_a   1.000
_cell.length_b   1.000
_cell.length_c   1.000
_cell.angle_alpha   90.00
_cell.angle_beta   90.00
_cell.angle_gamma   90.00
#
_symmetry.space_group_name_H-M   'P 1'
#
loop_
_entity.id
_entity.type
_entity.pdbx_description
1 polymer ?
#
loop_
_entity_poly.entity_id
_entity_poly.type
_entity_poly.pdbx_seq_one_letter_code
_entity_poly.pdbx_strand_id
1 'polypeptide(L)'
;MPTTFRAYQPDQGLLLPEDMREWLPEGHLAHYVGDLVECMDLGAFYARYEGDGRRKSPYEPRMMVKVLIYGYATGVFSSRRLARKLEEDVAFRVLAAGNFPSHRTICEFRRRHLGDFRRLFVEVAQVASEAGVAKFGRLSVDGTKVRANASRRKAMSYGRMREEEARLEDEVAALLERAQSVDAEEDARFGQEFRGDGLPDELRRRADRLAKIRAAKARLEARQRESDDARGRRPGEKRDPRGGRPYKRDCGEPEAKAQDNFTDPESRIMKTSQDGFQQCYNAQLAVEGESRLVVAAEVSAEASDQGRMVPLLRAVESAHGTRPGTVLADAGHCNEADLATLGELGVDGYVALGREGRGEVAADAGKHPAKAAMAAKLATEAGRAQYAQRKWRAEAPIGWIKEALGFRRFSVRGLTKARGEWDLVCLALNVKRMNGLQAA
;
A
#
# COMPACT_ATOMS: atom_id res chain seq x y z
N MET A 1 -42.07 -22.32 40.63
CA MET A 1 -41.04 -21.74 41.48
C MET A 1 -40.55 -20.47 40.79
N PRO A 2 -40.35 -19.35 41.50
CA PRO A 2 -39.83 -18.14 40.90
C PRO A 2 -38.41 -18.39 40.39
N THR A 3 -38.06 -17.86 39.20
CA THR A 3 -36.73 -17.97 38.64
C THR A 3 -35.74 -17.15 39.48
N THR A 4 -34.71 -17.82 39.98
CA THR A 4 -33.63 -17.16 40.73
C THR A 4 -32.55 -16.69 39.74
N PHE A 5 -32.28 -15.39 39.65
CA PHE A 5 -31.21 -14.81 38.83
C PHE A 5 -29.89 -14.89 39.58
N ARG A 6 -28.78 -14.91 38.80
CA ARG A 6 -27.43 -14.77 39.38
C ARG A 6 -27.27 -13.39 39.99
N ALA A 7 -26.48 -13.30 41.07
CA ALA A 7 -26.18 -12.01 41.70
C ALA A 7 -25.57 -11.04 40.70
N TYR A 8 -26.09 -9.81 40.67
CA TYR A 8 -25.59 -8.72 39.85
C TYR A 8 -25.30 -7.53 40.77
N GLN A 9 -24.03 -7.29 41.03
CA GLN A 9 -23.54 -6.22 41.92
C GLN A 9 -22.53 -5.34 41.13
N PRO A 10 -23.00 -4.41 40.30
CA PRO A 10 -22.15 -3.63 39.41
C PRO A 10 -21.16 -2.71 40.15
N ASP A 11 -21.44 -2.35 41.38
CA ASP A 11 -20.64 -1.41 42.19
C ASP A 11 -19.73 -2.16 43.21
N GLN A 12 -19.59 -3.47 43.08
CA GLN A 12 -18.73 -4.24 43.97
C GLN A 12 -17.26 -3.96 43.67
N GLY A 13 -16.57 -3.28 44.59
CA GLY A 13 -15.12 -3.10 44.53
C GLY A 13 -14.37 -4.42 44.80
N LEU A 14 -13.30 -4.68 44.05
CA LEU A 14 -12.39 -5.79 44.31
C LEU A 14 -11.39 -5.40 45.41
N LEU A 15 -11.17 -6.28 46.36
CA LEU A 15 -10.22 -6.04 47.45
C LEU A 15 -8.76 -6.07 46.97
N LEU A 16 -8.48 -6.93 45.99
CA LEU A 16 -7.21 -6.99 45.26
C LEU A 16 -7.48 -6.89 43.76
N PRO A 17 -6.74 -6.02 42.99
CA PRO A 17 -6.89 -5.98 41.56
C PRO A 17 -6.38 -7.30 40.96
N GLU A 18 -7.20 -7.93 40.12
CA GLU A 18 -6.77 -9.05 39.30
C GLU A 18 -5.66 -8.65 38.32
N ASP A 19 -4.78 -9.60 37.95
CA ASP A 19 -3.85 -9.34 36.85
C ASP A 19 -4.66 -9.08 35.56
N MET A 20 -4.42 -7.97 34.90
CA MET A 20 -5.13 -7.62 33.66
C MET A 20 -5.01 -8.72 32.60
N ARG A 21 -3.97 -9.55 32.63
CA ARG A 21 -3.82 -10.68 31.69
C ARG A 21 -4.88 -11.76 31.95
N GLU A 22 -5.28 -11.97 33.16
CA GLU A 22 -6.33 -12.93 33.56
C GLU A 22 -7.73 -12.51 33.09
N TRP A 23 -7.91 -11.24 32.73
CA TRP A 23 -9.19 -10.74 32.19
C TRP A 23 -9.49 -11.25 30.78
N LEU A 24 -8.49 -11.78 30.08
CA LEU A 24 -8.63 -12.33 28.74
C LEU A 24 -8.58 -13.86 28.79
N PRO A 25 -9.46 -14.55 28.03
CA PRO A 25 -9.42 -16.01 27.98
C PRO A 25 -8.08 -16.53 27.46
N GLU A 26 -7.71 -17.73 27.91
CA GLU A 26 -6.56 -18.46 27.34
C GLU A 26 -6.70 -18.57 25.81
N GLY A 27 -5.59 -18.45 25.09
CA GLY A 27 -5.57 -18.47 23.62
C GLY A 27 -6.07 -17.19 22.94
N HIS A 28 -6.42 -16.14 23.71
CA HIS A 28 -6.80 -14.86 23.12
C HIS A 28 -5.67 -14.24 22.27
N LEU A 29 -6.01 -13.71 21.09
CA LEU A 29 -5.04 -13.12 20.15
C LEU A 29 -4.08 -12.10 20.79
N ALA A 30 -4.51 -11.35 21.82
CA ALA A 30 -3.64 -10.39 22.50
C ALA A 30 -2.49 -11.09 23.23
N HIS A 31 -2.69 -12.25 23.85
CA HIS A 31 -1.62 -13.02 24.44
C HIS A 31 -0.62 -13.46 23.38
N TYR A 32 -1.12 -14.02 22.28
CA TYR A 32 -0.29 -14.45 21.17
C TYR A 32 0.55 -13.29 20.59
N VAL A 33 -0.05 -12.12 20.36
CA VAL A 33 0.66 -10.92 19.92
C VAL A 33 1.69 -10.48 20.97
N GLY A 34 1.34 -10.52 22.24
CA GLY A 34 2.21 -10.19 23.35
C GLY A 34 3.49 -11.03 23.33
N ASP A 35 3.32 -12.36 23.32
CA ASP A 35 4.40 -13.33 23.41
C ASP A 35 5.25 -13.34 22.13
N LEU A 36 4.61 -13.28 20.94
CA LEU A 36 5.32 -13.20 19.66
C LEU A 36 6.25 -11.98 19.57
N VAL A 37 5.76 -10.79 19.96
CA VAL A 37 6.55 -9.56 19.90
C VAL A 37 7.70 -9.55 20.93
N GLU A 38 7.60 -10.31 22.04
CA GLU A 38 8.72 -10.48 22.97
C GLU A 38 9.90 -11.22 22.32
N CYS A 39 9.65 -12.13 21.39
CA CYS A 39 10.67 -12.92 20.71
C CYS A 39 11.25 -12.21 19.47
N MET A 40 10.65 -11.09 19.00
CA MET A 40 11.05 -10.41 17.77
C MET A 40 12.23 -9.44 17.97
N ASP A 41 13.05 -9.28 16.91
CA ASP A 41 14.09 -8.23 16.87
C ASP A 41 13.50 -6.84 16.66
N LEU A 42 13.46 -6.06 17.72
CA LEU A 42 13.01 -4.67 17.72
C LEU A 42 14.14 -3.63 17.68
N GLY A 43 15.39 -4.04 17.47
CA GLY A 43 16.56 -3.16 17.48
C GLY A 43 16.39 -1.91 16.61
N ALA A 44 15.84 -2.05 15.41
CA ALA A 44 15.57 -0.92 14.50
C ALA A 44 14.58 0.11 15.07
N PHE A 45 13.63 -0.34 15.89
CA PHE A 45 12.67 0.57 16.55
C PHE A 45 13.34 1.35 17.68
N TYR A 46 14.23 0.73 18.46
CA TYR A 46 14.95 1.37 19.56
C TYR A 46 16.03 2.33 19.07
N ALA A 47 16.77 1.97 18.03
CA ALA A 47 17.86 2.78 17.48
C ALA A 47 17.45 4.21 17.12
N ARG A 48 16.16 4.43 16.79
CA ARG A 48 15.63 5.76 16.48
C ARG A 48 15.46 6.68 17.70
N TYR A 49 15.65 6.17 18.90
CA TYR A 49 15.53 6.92 20.15
C TYR A 49 16.88 7.19 20.82
N GLU A 50 17.96 6.61 20.30
CA GLU A 50 19.31 6.85 20.79
C GLU A 50 19.72 8.31 20.53
N GLY A 51 20.23 8.98 21.58
CA GLY A 51 20.73 10.36 21.51
C GLY A 51 19.67 11.46 21.33
N ASP A 52 18.39 11.17 21.49
CA ASP A 52 17.29 12.09 21.18
C ASP A 52 17.12 13.27 22.17
N GLY A 53 17.74 13.20 23.37
CA GLY A 53 17.75 14.31 24.35
C GLY A 53 16.37 14.88 24.73
N ARG A 54 15.28 14.15 24.53
CA ARG A 54 13.90 14.61 24.76
C ARG A 54 13.61 14.87 26.23
N ARG A 55 12.92 15.95 26.50
CA ARG A 55 12.47 16.31 27.87
C ARG A 55 11.45 15.33 28.46
N LYS A 56 10.69 14.61 27.63
CA LYS A 56 9.72 13.60 28.07
C LYS A 56 10.11 12.25 27.53
N SER A 57 10.12 11.24 28.40
CA SER A 57 10.37 9.85 28.00
C SER A 57 9.36 9.41 26.94
N PRO A 58 9.83 8.78 25.85
CA PRO A 58 8.94 8.17 24.87
C PRO A 58 8.20 6.97 25.47
N TYR A 59 7.08 6.60 24.84
CA TYR A 59 6.45 5.32 25.12
C TYR A 59 7.35 4.20 24.64
N GLU A 60 7.31 3.07 25.35
CA GLU A 60 8.06 1.87 25.03
C GLU A 60 7.77 1.38 23.60
N PRO A 61 8.78 1.29 22.70
CA PRO A 61 8.56 0.88 21.30
C PRO A 61 7.90 -0.48 21.17
N ARG A 62 8.29 -1.46 21.99
CA ARG A 62 7.71 -2.81 22.02
C ARG A 62 6.21 -2.77 22.28
N MET A 63 5.77 -2.00 23.26
CA MET A 63 4.35 -1.78 23.54
C MET A 63 3.63 -1.17 22.34
N MET A 64 4.20 -0.16 21.69
CA MET A 64 3.62 0.48 20.51
C MET A 64 3.50 -0.48 19.33
N VAL A 65 4.48 -1.37 19.13
CA VAL A 65 4.44 -2.44 18.10
C VAL A 65 3.30 -3.42 18.40
N LYS A 66 3.17 -3.90 19.64
CA LYS A 66 2.06 -4.79 20.06
C LYS A 66 0.71 -4.17 19.77
N VAL A 67 0.51 -2.92 20.17
CA VAL A 67 -0.75 -2.17 19.95
C VAL A 67 -1.06 -2.02 18.47
N LEU A 68 -0.07 -1.74 17.62
CA LEU A 68 -0.28 -1.60 16.18
C LEU A 68 -0.59 -2.96 15.52
N ILE A 69 0.18 -4.00 15.80
CA ILE A 69 -0.07 -5.34 15.22
C ILE A 69 -1.46 -5.83 15.62
N TYR A 70 -1.79 -5.77 16.90
CA TYR A 70 -3.11 -6.19 17.39
C TYR A 70 -4.25 -5.33 16.79
N GLY A 71 -4.05 -4.02 16.73
CA GLY A 71 -5.00 -3.10 16.12
C GLY A 71 -5.29 -3.45 14.65
N TYR A 72 -4.25 -3.68 13.87
CA TYR A 72 -4.39 -4.07 12.46
C TYR A 72 -5.02 -5.47 12.32
N ALA A 73 -4.66 -6.42 13.17
CA ALA A 73 -5.24 -7.77 13.20
C ALA A 73 -6.73 -7.80 13.58
N THR A 74 -7.21 -6.77 14.28
CA THR A 74 -8.62 -6.60 14.68
C THR A 74 -9.37 -5.55 13.84
N GLY A 75 -8.76 -5.04 12.76
CA GLY A 75 -9.42 -4.06 11.86
C GLY A 75 -9.45 -2.63 12.38
N VAL A 76 -8.59 -2.27 13.33
CA VAL A 76 -8.50 -0.92 13.91
C VAL A 76 -7.28 -0.18 13.36
N PHE A 77 -7.41 0.49 12.23
CA PHE A 77 -6.30 1.18 11.52
C PHE A 77 -6.13 2.66 11.90
N SER A 78 -7.19 3.29 12.40
CA SER A 78 -7.18 4.71 12.74
C SER A 78 -6.49 4.97 14.08
N SER A 79 -5.49 5.85 14.11
CA SER A 79 -4.80 6.22 15.36
C SER A 79 -5.76 6.79 16.41
N ARG A 80 -6.83 7.51 16.00
CA ARG A 80 -7.87 8.00 16.93
C ARG A 80 -8.69 6.85 17.52
N ARG A 81 -9.03 5.85 16.69
CA ARG A 81 -9.73 4.65 17.17
C ARG A 81 -8.84 3.80 18.06
N LEU A 82 -7.54 3.66 17.73
CA LEU A 82 -6.57 2.97 18.57
C LEU A 82 -6.45 3.63 19.95
N ALA A 83 -6.30 4.97 19.99
CA ALA A 83 -6.24 5.68 21.27
C ALA A 83 -7.50 5.48 22.13
N ARG A 84 -8.69 5.50 21.51
CA ARG A 84 -9.95 5.19 22.22
C ARG A 84 -9.98 3.74 22.69
N LYS A 85 -9.56 2.79 21.86
CA LYS A 85 -9.52 1.37 22.25
C LYS A 85 -8.58 1.09 23.43
N LEU A 86 -7.49 1.82 23.57
CA LEU A 86 -6.62 1.73 24.75
C LEU A 86 -7.34 2.11 26.06
N GLU A 87 -8.35 2.95 25.99
CA GLU A 87 -9.16 3.36 27.14
C GLU A 87 -10.35 2.41 27.41
N GLU A 88 -10.99 1.89 26.35
CA GLU A 88 -12.28 1.21 26.40
C GLU A 88 -12.19 -0.33 26.30
N ASP A 89 -11.05 -0.88 25.79
CA ASP A 89 -10.94 -2.29 25.40
C ASP A 89 -9.86 -3.00 26.22
N VAL A 90 -10.26 -4.08 26.92
CA VAL A 90 -9.38 -4.81 27.83
C VAL A 90 -8.13 -5.35 27.14
N ALA A 91 -8.27 -5.91 25.93
CA ALA A 91 -7.14 -6.49 25.22
C ALA A 91 -6.08 -5.42 24.84
N PHE A 92 -6.53 -4.24 24.43
CA PHE A 92 -5.61 -3.11 24.19
C PHE A 92 -4.96 -2.62 25.48
N ARG A 93 -5.68 -2.58 26.61
CA ARG A 93 -5.12 -2.20 27.91
C ARG A 93 -4.07 -3.18 28.40
N VAL A 94 -4.30 -4.49 28.23
CA VAL A 94 -3.34 -5.55 28.54
C VAL A 94 -2.05 -5.36 27.75
N LEU A 95 -2.16 -5.20 26.41
CA LEU A 95 -0.99 -5.02 25.53
C LEU A 95 -0.22 -3.72 25.81
N ALA A 96 -0.91 -2.69 26.25
CA ALA A 96 -0.31 -1.40 26.58
C ALA A 96 0.13 -1.29 28.04
N ALA A 97 -0.05 -2.34 28.85
CA ALA A 97 0.23 -2.32 30.30
C ALA A 97 -0.32 -1.05 30.97
N GLY A 98 -1.58 -0.69 30.66
CA GLY A 98 -2.23 0.51 31.20
C GLY A 98 -1.71 1.85 30.69
N ASN A 99 -0.90 1.89 29.64
CA ASN A 99 -0.46 3.14 29.01
C ASN A 99 -1.46 3.62 27.97
N PHE A 100 -1.64 4.96 27.88
CA PHE A 100 -2.63 5.60 27.01
C PHE A 100 -1.97 6.62 26.07
N PRO A 101 -1.17 6.18 25.06
CA PRO A 101 -0.58 7.10 24.11
C PRO A 101 -1.66 7.83 23.31
N SER A 102 -1.50 9.15 23.14
CA SER A 102 -2.42 9.96 22.35
C SER A 102 -2.46 9.51 20.89
N HIS A 103 -3.55 9.81 20.19
CA HIS A 103 -3.65 9.49 18.76
C HIS A 103 -2.54 10.13 17.91
N ARG A 104 -1.97 11.29 18.34
CA ARG A 104 -0.83 11.93 17.66
C ARG A 104 0.44 11.11 17.85
N THR A 105 0.69 10.62 19.05
CA THR A 105 1.82 9.75 19.38
C THR A 105 1.76 8.45 18.57
N ILE A 106 0.59 7.79 18.52
CA ILE A 106 0.40 6.56 17.73
C ILE A 106 0.62 6.83 16.23
N CYS A 107 0.07 7.94 15.72
CA CYS A 107 0.25 8.33 14.31
C CYS A 107 1.72 8.59 13.97
N GLU A 108 2.43 9.31 14.85
CA GLU A 108 3.84 9.64 14.65
C GLU A 108 4.72 8.40 14.76
N PHE A 109 4.51 7.54 15.75
CA PHE A 109 5.22 6.27 15.87
C PHE A 109 5.04 5.42 14.60
N ARG A 110 3.79 5.18 14.17
CA ARG A 110 3.52 4.45 12.94
C ARG A 110 4.21 5.08 11.74
N ARG A 111 4.08 6.40 11.54
CA ARG A 111 4.69 7.12 10.41
C ARG A 111 6.22 6.97 10.38
N ARG A 112 6.85 6.98 11.54
CA ARG A 112 8.30 6.87 11.70
C ARG A 112 8.82 5.47 11.41
N HIS A 113 8.07 4.45 11.81
CA HIS A 113 8.49 3.06 11.84
C HIS A 113 7.88 2.18 10.73
N LEU A 114 7.17 2.75 9.75
CA LEU A 114 6.55 1.95 8.69
C LEU A 114 7.56 1.06 7.94
N GLY A 115 8.77 1.55 7.69
CA GLY A 115 9.82 0.76 7.03
C GLY A 115 10.35 -0.39 7.89
N ASP A 116 10.30 -0.23 9.22
CA ASP A 116 10.84 -1.21 10.16
C ASP A 116 9.89 -2.44 10.28
N PHE A 117 8.57 -2.26 10.04
CA PHE A 117 7.60 -3.35 10.04
C PHE A 117 7.84 -4.40 8.95
N ARG A 118 8.53 -4.05 7.86
CA ARG A 118 8.91 -5.04 6.83
C ARG A 118 9.80 -6.15 7.41
N ARG A 119 10.74 -5.81 8.31
CA ARG A 119 11.59 -6.83 8.96
C ARG A 119 10.75 -7.79 9.79
N LEU A 120 9.83 -7.25 10.60
CA LEU A 120 8.94 -8.07 11.41
C LEU A 120 8.00 -8.95 10.54
N PHE A 121 7.56 -8.43 9.40
CA PHE A 121 6.76 -9.21 8.46
C PHE A 121 7.54 -10.43 7.91
N VAL A 122 8.80 -10.24 7.53
CA VAL A 122 9.68 -11.33 7.07
C VAL A 122 9.96 -12.31 8.21
N GLU A 123 10.28 -11.80 9.40
CA GLU A 123 10.60 -12.61 10.60
C GLU A 123 9.43 -13.52 10.99
N VAL A 124 8.18 -13.00 10.98
CA VAL A 124 6.98 -13.83 11.25
C VAL A 124 6.84 -14.97 10.24
N ALA A 125 7.12 -14.73 8.97
CA ALA A 125 7.07 -15.78 7.96
C ALA A 125 8.19 -16.82 8.16
N GLN A 126 9.37 -16.40 8.63
CA GLN A 126 10.48 -17.29 8.98
C GLN A 126 10.12 -18.14 10.20
N VAL A 127 9.59 -17.55 11.27
CA VAL A 127 9.11 -18.29 12.46
C VAL A 127 8.04 -19.33 12.05
N ALA A 128 7.12 -18.98 11.16
CA ALA A 128 6.14 -19.92 10.63
C ALA A 128 6.79 -21.08 9.84
N SER A 129 7.89 -20.82 9.14
CA SER A 129 8.65 -21.84 8.43
C SER A 129 9.39 -22.78 9.37
N GLU A 130 10.07 -22.21 10.36
CA GLU A 130 10.79 -22.98 11.41
C GLU A 130 9.83 -23.87 12.21
N ALA A 131 8.63 -23.39 12.48
CA ALA A 131 7.56 -24.16 13.10
C ALA A 131 6.89 -25.21 12.17
N GLY A 132 7.35 -25.31 10.89
CA GLY A 132 6.78 -26.24 9.90
C GLY A 132 5.39 -25.86 9.37
N VAL A 133 4.89 -24.67 9.71
CA VAL A 133 3.58 -24.15 9.29
C VAL A 133 3.60 -23.65 7.84
N ALA A 134 4.73 -23.09 7.39
CA ALA A 134 4.94 -22.59 6.02
C ALA A 134 6.11 -23.32 5.34
N LYS A 135 5.90 -23.85 4.14
CA LYS A 135 6.92 -24.66 3.43
C LYS A 135 7.54 -23.96 2.22
N PHE A 136 7.00 -22.81 1.78
CA PHE A 136 7.40 -22.01 0.61
C PHE A 136 7.51 -22.77 -0.73
N GLY A 137 7.24 -24.07 -0.77
CA GLY A 137 7.39 -24.88 -1.98
C GLY A 137 6.39 -24.54 -3.09
N ARG A 138 5.20 -24.02 -2.70
CA ARG A 138 4.13 -23.62 -3.61
C ARG A 138 3.56 -22.27 -3.21
N LEU A 139 3.57 -21.34 -4.15
CA LEU A 139 3.05 -19.98 -3.94
C LEU A 139 1.89 -19.67 -4.88
N SER A 140 0.99 -18.80 -4.42
CA SER A 140 0.00 -18.15 -5.27
C SER A 140 0.23 -16.65 -5.25
N VAL A 141 0.32 -16.03 -6.42
CA VAL A 141 0.48 -14.57 -6.56
C VAL A 141 -0.84 -13.95 -7.01
N ASP A 142 -1.23 -12.90 -6.35
CA ASP A 142 -2.43 -12.14 -6.69
C ASP A 142 -2.28 -10.67 -6.32
N GLY A 143 -3.05 -9.81 -6.99
CA GLY A 143 -3.01 -8.38 -6.81
C GLY A 143 -4.37 -7.76 -6.50
N THR A 144 -4.36 -6.65 -5.78
CA THR A 144 -5.58 -5.94 -5.46
C THR A 144 -5.39 -4.44 -5.47
N LYS A 145 -6.40 -3.71 -5.92
CA LYS A 145 -6.38 -2.25 -5.90
C LYS A 145 -6.87 -1.78 -4.53
N VAL A 146 -6.01 -1.04 -3.81
CA VAL A 146 -6.31 -0.43 -2.51
C VAL A 146 -6.33 1.09 -2.68
N ARG A 147 -7.38 1.74 -2.18
CA ARG A 147 -7.53 3.20 -2.31
C ARG A 147 -6.40 3.94 -1.62
N ALA A 148 -5.86 4.94 -2.28
CA ALA A 148 -4.90 5.88 -1.71
C ALA A 148 -5.60 6.86 -0.73
N ASN A 149 -4.82 7.48 0.14
CA ASN A 149 -5.31 8.56 1.00
C ASN A 149 -5.39 9.90 0.23
N ALA A 150 -6.09 9.86 -0.89
CA ALA A 150 -6.27 10.97 -1.82
C ALA A 150 -7.70 11.04 -2.33
N SER A 151 -8.17 12.25 -2.59
CA SER A 151 -9.49 12.48 -3.19
C SER A 151 -9.37 12.56 -4.71
N ARG A 152 -10.25 11.87 -5.43
CA ARG A 152 -10.37 12.00 -6.89
C ARG A 152 -10.62 13.45 -7.33
N ARG A 153 -11.32 14.25 -6.51
CA ARG A 153 -11.59 15.67 -6.78
C ARG A 153 -10.32 16.55 -6.73
N LYS A 154 -9.23 16.04 -6.16
CA LYS A 154 -7.91 16.72 -6.13
C LYS A 154 -6.99 16.28 -7.26
N ALA A 155 -7.49 15.51 -8.22
CA ALA A 155 -6.79 15.19 -9.46
C ALA A 155 -7.19 16.17 -10.56
N MET A 156 -6.22 16.50 -11.42
CA MET A 156 -6.43 17.33 -12.61
C MET A 156 -5.79 16.66 -13.83
N SER A 157 -6.45 16.76 -14.98
CA SER A 157 -5.91 16.24 -16.24
C SER A 157 -4.89 17.21 -16.84
N TYR A 158 -3.93 16.69 -17.63
CA TYR A 158 -2.88 17.47 -18.27
C TYR A 158 -3.43 18.57 -19.17
N GLY A 159 -4.44 18.27 -19.99
CA GLY A 159 -5.12 19.27 -20.81
C GLY A 159 -5.67 20.43 -19.98
N ARG A 160 -6.41 20.10 -18.90
CA ARG A 160 -6.94 21.12 -17.99
C ARG A 160 -5.85 21.87 -17.22
N MET A 161 -4.71 21.22 -16.91
CA MET A 161 -3.57 21.91 -16.29
C MET A 161 -3.00 23.00 -17.21
N ARG A 162 -2.91 22.71 -18.52
CA ARG A 162 -2.43 23.70 -19.52
C ARG A 162 -3.36 24.90 -19.62
N GLU A 163 -4.66 24.66 -19.69
CA GLU A 163 -5.68 25.73 -19.75
C GLU A 163 -5.67 26.60 -18.49
N GLU A 164 -5.63 25.97 -17.32
CA GLU A 164 -5.68 26.64 -16.04
C GLU A 164 -4.35 27.38 -15.73
N GLU A 165 -3.20 26.86 -16.21
CA GLU A 165 -1.91 27.52 -16.11
C GLU A 165 -1.93 28.84 -16.87
N ALA A 166 -2.33 28.85 -18.14
CA ALA A 166 -2.42 30.06 -18.94
C ALA A 166 -3.37 31.09 -18.32
N ARG A 167 -4.55 30.66 -17.88
CA ARG A 167 -5.51 31.54 -17.21
C ARG A 167 -4.97 32.17 -15.92
N LEU A 168 -4.26 31.37 -15.09
CA LEU A 168 -3.69 31.88 -13.85
C LEU A 168 -2.47 32.79 -14.09
N GLU A 169 -1.69 32.56 -15.15
CA GLU A 169 -0.60 33.45 -15.56
C GLU A 169 -1.16 34.85 -15.92
N ASP A 170 -2.21 34.91 -16.71
CA ASP A 170 -2.87 36.17 -17.09
C ASP A 170 -3.48 36.87 -15.84
N GLU A 171 -4.14 36.12 -14.94
CA GLU A 171 -4.69 36.68 -13.71
C GLU A 171 -3.60 37.23 -12.76
N VAL A 172 -2.47 36.52 -12.62
CA VAL A 172 -1.33 36.95 -11.81
C VAL A 172 -0.68 38.20 -12.41
N ALA A 173 -0.47 38.24 -13.74
CA ALA A 173 0.06 39.40 -14.43
C ALA A 173 -0.83 40.63 -14.23
N ALA A 174 -2.13 40.51 -14.44
CA ALA A 174 -3.11 41.59 -14.22
C ALA A 174 -3.14 42.12 -12.79
N LEU A 175 -2.97 41.23 -11.79
CA LEU A 175 -2.91 41.64 -10.38
C LEU A 175 -1.60 42.36 -10.05
N LEU A 176 -0.47 41.92 -10.63
CA LEU A 176 0.82 42.59 -10.47
C LEU A 176 0.81 44.01 -11.11
N GLU A 177 0.25 44.16 -12.30
CA GLU A 177 0.07 45.48 -12.94
C GLU A 177 -0.77 46.41 -12.07
N ARG A 178 -1.89 45.92 -11.51
CA ARG A 178 -2.71 46.73 -10.60
C ARG A 178 -1.96 47.12 -9.34
N ALA A 179 -1.21 46.19 -8.73
CA ALA A 179 -0.41 46.50 -7.56
C ALA A 179 0.64 47.55 -7.85
N GLN A 180 1.34 47.43 -8.98
CA GLN A 180 2.33 48.45 -9.42
C GLN A 180 1.72 49.84 -9.70
N SER A 181 0.50 49.86 -10.27
CA SER A 181 -0.18 51.16 -10.50
C SER A 181 -0.62 51.80 -9.20
N VAL A 182 -1.10 51.02 -8.21
CA VAL A 182 -1.44 51.53 -6.89
C VAL A 182 -0.22 52.01 -6.12
N ASP A 183 0.88 51.21 -6.15
CA ASP A 183 2.15 51.58 -5.53
C ASP A 183 2.68 52.88 -6.12
N ALA A 184 2.60 53.07 -7.45
CA ALA A 184 3.04 54.29 -8.14
C ALA A 184 2.16 55.52 -7.78
N GLU A 185 0.85 55.35 -7.60
CA GLU A 185 -0.05 56.40 -7.13
C GLU A 185 0.19 56.75 -5.64
N GLU A 186 0.49 55.73 -4.79
CA GLU A 186 0.83 55.92 -3.39
C GLU A 186 2.20 56.58 -3.22
N ASP A 187 3.23 56.19 -3.99
CA ASP A 187 4.54 56.79 -3.99
C ASP A 187 4.47 58.28 -4.43
N ALA A 188 3.61 58.59 -5.39
CA ALA A 188 3.37 59.99 -5.83
C ALA A 188 2.67 60.84 -4.77
N ARG A 189 1.87 60.25 -3.90
CA ARG A 189 1.12 60.93 -2.85
C ARG A 189 1.84 61.05 -1.50
N PHE A 190 2.60 60.02 -1.10
CA PHE A 190 3.09 59.84 0.26
C PHE A 190 4.63 59.65 0.36
N GLY A 191 5.34 59.54 -0.74
CA GLY A 191 6.79 59.32 -0.75
C GLY A 191 7.19 57.85 -0.55
N GLN A 192 8.44 57.48 -0.94
CA GLN A 192 8.91 56.08 -1.04
C GLN A 192 9.11 55.32 0.27
N GLU A 193 8.85 55.91 1.43
CA GLU A 193 9.08 55.25 2.74
C GLU A 193 7.88 54.44 3.27
N PHE A 194 6.75 54.49 2.61
CA PHE A 194 5.53 53.74 3.05
C PHE A 194 5.26 52.55 2.13
N ARG A 195 6.07 51.50 2.21
CA ARG A 195 5.79 50.24 1.52
C ARG A 195 5.01 49.29 2.45
N GLY A 196 3.79 48.96 2.09
CA GLY A 196 3.04 47.87 2.67
C GLY A 196 3.72 46.50 2.35
N ASP A 197 4.31 45.90 3.36
CA ASP A 197 5.06 44.65 3.27
C ASP A 197 4.14 43.45 3.02
N GLY A 198 3.65 43.24 1.84
CA GLY A 198 2.99 41.97 1.54
C GLY A 198 2.24 41.93 0.23
N LEU A 199 2.53 40.92 -0.56
CA LEU A 199 1.65 40.54 -1.68
C LEU A 199 0.24 40.36 -1.20
N PRO A 200 -0.78 40.96 -1.84
CA PRO A 200 -2.18 40.74 -1.50
C PRO A 200 -2.47 39.24 -1.36
N ASP A 201 -3.26 38.85 -0.34
CA ASP A 201 -3.57 37.42 -0.09
C ASP A 201 -4.15 36.71 -1.32
N GLU A 202 -4.83 37.47 -2.16
CA GLU A 202 -5.39 36.97 -3.42
C GLU A 202 -4.30 36.60 -4.44
N LEU A 203 -3.28 37.43 -4.60
CA LEU A 203 -2.13 37.17 -5.48
C LEU A 203 -1.34 35.96 -4.98
N ARG A 204 -1.09 35.87 -3.66
CA ARG A 204 -0.41 34.74 -3.04
C ARG A 204 -1.17 33.42 -3.29
N ARG A 205 -2.48 33.40 -3.12
CA ARG A 205 -3.31 32.21 -3.37
C ARG A 205 -3.27 31.75 -4.82
N ARG A 206 -3.27 32.69 -5.78
CA ARG A 206 -3.16 32.39 -7.22
C ARG A 206 -1.78 31.90 -7.58
N ALA A 207 -0.73 32.55 -7.10
CA ALA A 207 0.65 32.15 -7.30
C ALA A 207 0.93 30.75 -6.74
N ASP A 208 0.46 30.44 -5.53
CA ASP A 208 0.55 29.10 -4.90
C ASP A 208 -0.17 28.04 -5.75
N ARG A 209 -1.35 28.38 -6.27
CA ARG A 209 -2.11 27.47 -7.13
C ARG A 209 -1.39 27.20 -8.44
N LEU A 210 -0.87 28.23 -9.08
CA LEU A 210 -0.08 28.14 -10.32
C LEU A 210 1.17 27.28 -10.11
N ALA A 211 1.91 27.50 -9.03
CA ALA A 211 3.08 26.70 -8.67
C ALA A 211 2.74 25.21 -8.50
N LYS A 212 1.61 24.89 -7.84
CA LYS A 212 1.13 23.51 -7.68
C LYS A 212 0.77 22.86 -9.01
N ILE A 213 0.12 23.60 -9.91
CA ILE A 213 -0.26 23.10 -11.24
C ILE A 213 1.00 22.84 -12.08
N ARG A 214 1.95 23.79 -12.11
CA ARG A 214 3.24 23.63 -12.80
C ARG A 214 4.02 22.41 -12.29
N ALA A 215 4.10 22.23 -10.98
CA ALA A 215 4.75 21.06 -10.39
C ALA A 215 4.06 19.74 -10.77
N ALA A 216 2.73 19.71 -10.83
CA ALA A 216 1.97 18.52 -11.24
C ALA A 216 2.16 18.22 -12.73
N LYS A 217 2.16 19.24 -13.59
CA LYS A 217 2.43 19.14 -15.02
C LYS A 217 3.83 18.60 -15.30
N ALA A 218 4.85 19.14 -14.63
CA ALA A 218 6.25 18.68 -14.75
C ALA A 218 6.39 17.19 -14.34
N ARG A 219 5.70 16.74 -13.29
CA ARG A 219 5.69 15.32 -12.90
C ARG A 219 5.05 14.42 -13.97
N LEU A 220 3.97 14.88 -14.62
CA LEU A 220 3.36 14.13 -15.72
C LEU A 220 4.30 14.00 -16.92
N GLU A 221 4.95 15.10 -17.29
CA GLU A 221 5.92 15.15 -18.39
C GLU A 221 7.14 14.26 -18.09
N ALA A 222 7.69 14.32 -16.87
CA ALA A 222 8.80 13.45 -16.44
C ALA A 222 8.42 11.97 -16.56
N ARG A 223 7.26 11.58 -16.06
CA ARG A 223 6.75 10.19 -16.16
C ARG A 223 6.56 9.75 -17.61
N GLN A 224 6.09 10.65 -18.46
CA GLN A 224 5.94 10.32 -19.89
C GLN A 224 7.29 10.13 -20.56
N ARG A 225 8.29 10.95 -20.22
CA ARG A 225 9.67 10.80 -20.72
C ARG A 225 10.25 9.44 -20.28
N GLU A 226 10.17 9.10 -19.00
CA GLU A 226 10.63 7.80 -18.50
C GLU A 226 9.95 6.63 -19.24
N SER A 227 8.65 6.74 -19.52
CA SER A 227 7.91 5.70 -20.27
C SER A 227 8.34 5.64 -21.74
N ASP A 228 8.60 6.77 -22.36
CA ASP A 228 9.05 6.84 -23.75
C ASP A 228 10.50 6.32 -23.87
N ASP A 229 11.39 6.68 -22.94
CA ASP A 229 12.77 6.17 -22.86
C ASP A 229 12.83 4.67 -22.65
N ALA A 230 12.00 4.14 -21.75
CA ALA A 230 11.88 2.69 -21.52
C ALA A 230 11.41 1.92 -22.76
N ARG A 231 10.69 2.58 -23.68
CA ARG A 231 10.29 2.01 -24.99
C ARG A 231 11.31 2.26 -26.09
N GLY A 232 12.40 2.96 -25.78
CA GLY A 232 13.44 3.33 -26.74
C GLY A 232 13.06 4.47 -27.69
N ARG A 233 12.00 5.24 -27.35
CA ARG A 233 11.56 6.38 -28.15
C ARG A 233 12.43 7.60 -27.89
N ARG A 234 12.89 8.25 -28.97
CA ARG A 234 13.74 9.44 -28.90
C ARG A 234 12.97 10.73 -29.21
N PRO A 235 13.43 11.88 -28.69
CA PRO A 235 12.89 13.18 -29.07
C PRO A 235 12.95 13.39 -30.60
N GLY A 236 11.88 13.89 -31.18
CA GLY A 236 11.77 14.14 -32.63
C GLY A 236 11.32 12.91 -33.45
N GLU A 237 11.27 11.71 -32.89
CA GLU A 237 10.78 10.52 -33.60
C GLU A 237 9.26 10.59 -33.76
N LYS A 238 8.80 10.62 -35.02
CA LYS A 238 7.38 10.61 -35.38
C LYS A 238 6.78 9.21 -35.54
N ARG A 239 7.63 8.16 -35.58
CA ARG A 239 7.23 6.76 -35.77
C ARG A 239 8.26 5.82 -35.16
N ASP A 240 7.81 4.64 -34.66
CA ASP A 240 8.71 3.60 -34.19
C ASP A 240 9.58 3.08 -35.34
N PRO A 241 10.92 3.08 -35.23
CA PRO A 241 11.80 2.54 -36.28
C PRO A 241 11.54 1.09 -36.64
N ARG A 242 10.96 0.30 -35.72
CA ARG A 242 10.58 -1.12 -35.92
C ARG A 242 9.28 -1.31 -36.70
N GLY A 243 8.62 -0.20 -37.07
CA GLY A 243 7.34 -0.20 -37.74
C GLY A 243 6.17 0.12 -36.77
N GLY A 244 5.00 0.40 -37.34
CA GLY A 244 3.82 0.73 -36.55
C GLY A 244 3.14 2.05 -36.99
N ARG A 245 2.12 2.45 -36.26
CA ARG A 245 1.41 3.71 -36.51
C ARG A 245 2.27 4.90 -36.04
N PRO A 246 2.16 6.05 -36.73
CA PRO A 246 2.80 7.28 -36.26
C PRO A 246 2.41 7.61 -34.82
N TYR A 247 3.36 8.17 -34.07
CA TYR A 247 3.07 8.71 -32.75
C TYR A 247 2.13 9.90 -32.83
N LYS A 248 1.15 9.94 -31.97
CA LYS A 248 0.13 11.03 -31.96
C LYS A 248 0.60 12.28 -31.19
N ARG A 249 1.70 12.18 -30.46
CA ARG A 249 2.21 13.20 -29.55
C ARG A 249 3.73 13.20 -29.59
N ASP A 250 4.34 14.30 -29.19
CA ASP A 250 5.77 14.40 -29.07
C ASP A 250 6.32 13.53 -27.93
N CYS A 251 7.61 13.19 -27.98
CA CYS A 251 8.28 12.44 -26.92
C CYS A 251 8.25 13.26 -25.63
N GLY A 252 7.82 12.65 -24.53
CA GLY A 252 7.66 13.30 -23.24
C GLY A 252 6.37 14.11 -23.06
N GLU A 253 5.51 14.22 -24.09
CA GLU A 253 4.21 14.88 -23.97
C GLU A 253 3.14 13.89 -23.47
N PRO A 254 2.53 14.12 -22.26
CA PRO A 254 1.47 13.27 -21.72
C PRO A 254 0.18 13.34 -22.55
N GLU A 255 -0.67 12.34 -22.42
CA GLU A 255 -2.03 12.43 -22.93
C GLU A 255 -2.82 13.54 -22.22
N ALA A 256 -3.67 14.26 -22.94
CA ALA A 256 -4.52 15.31 -22.37
C ALA A 256 -5.37 14.80 -21.18
N LYS A 257 -5.76 13.50 -21.22
CA LYS A 257 -6.49 12.83 -20.12
C LYS A 257 -5.60 12.32 -18.98
N ALA A 258 -4.26 12.29 -19.15
CA ALA A 258 -3.34 11.88 -18.08
C ALA A 258 -3.52 12.77 -16.86
N GLN A 259 -3.59 12.19 -15.67
CA GLN A 259 -3.93 12.91 -14.44
C GLN A 259 -2.84 12.81 -13.39
N ASP A 260 -2.69 13.88 -12.61
CA ASP A 260 -1.91 13.91 -11.39
C ASP A 260 -2.78 14.34 -10.20
N ASN A 261 -2.47 13.82 -9.01
CA ASN A 261 -3.21 14.16 -7.79
C ASN A 261 -2.39 15.09 -6.91
N PHE A 262 -2.93 16.26 -6.57
CA PHE A 262 -2.23 17.25 -5.74
C PHE A 262 -2.03 16.81 -4.28
N THR A 263 -2.79 15.81 -3.80
CA THR A 263 -2.71 15.33 -2.43
C THR A 263 -1.77 14.15 -2.27
N ASP A 264 -1.74 13.25 -3.26
CA ASP A 264 -0.86 12.08 -3.32
C ASP A 264 -0.42 11.87 -4.78
N PRO A 265 0.67 12.53 -5.21
CA PRO A 265 1.14 12.51 -6.60
C PRO A 265 1.59 11.13 -7.10
N GLU A 266 1.93 10.22 -6.19
CA GLU A 266 2.35 8.86 -6.55
C GLU A 266 1.17 7.91 -6.77
N SER A 267 -0.03 8.25 -6.25
CA SER A 267 -1.24 7.47 -6.52
C SER A 267 -1.71 7.58 -7.97
N ARG A 268 -2.43 6.58 -8.46
CA ARG A 268 -2.98 6.57 -9.83
C ARG A 268 -4.45 6.26 -9.82
N ILE A 269 -5.15 6.74 -10.86
CA ILE A 269 -6.53 6.34 -11.11
C ILE A 269 -6.52 4.91 -11.61
N MET A 270 -7.19 4.04 -10.86
CA MET A 270 -7.37 2.63 -11.20
C MET A 270 -8.84 2.25 -11.06
N LYS A 271 -9.29 1.32 -11.90
CA LYS A 271 -10.63 0.74 -11.79
C LYS A 271 -10.64 -0.25 -10.62
N THR A 272 -11.52 -0.02 -9.67
CA THR A 272 -11.81 -0.96 -8.56
C THR A 272 -13.06 -1.76 -8.88
N SER A 273 -13.21 -2.93 -8.26
CA SER A 273 -14.39 -3.79 -8.49
C SER A 273 -15.70 -3.21 -7.94
N GLN A 274 -15.64 -2.37 -6.91
CA GLN A 274 -16.82 -1.88 -6.19
C GLN A 274 -17.11 -0.39 -6.46
N ASP A 275 -16.06 0.46 -6.45
CA ASP A 275 -16.21 1.93 -6.41
C ASP A 275 -15.88 2.61 -7.76
N GLY A 276 -15.75 1.83 -8.85
CA GLY A 276 -15.37 2.35 -10.16
C GLY A 276 -13.92 2.89 -10.16
N PHE A 277 -13.69 4.04 -10.81
CA PHE A 277 -12.36 4.64 -10.90
C PHE A 277 -12.02 5.46 -9.64
N GLN A 278 -10.96 5.07 -8.93
CA GLN A 278 -10.49 5.71 -7.71
C GLN A 278 -8.97 5.96 -7.76
N GLN A 279 -8.49 6.89 -6.91
CA GLN A 279 -7.06 7.03 -6.65
C GLN A 279 -6.61 5.83 -5.82
N CYS A 280 -5.73 5.01 -6.36
CA CYS A 280 -5.30 3.74 -5.79
C CYS A 280 -3.81 3.52 -5.91
N TYR A 281 -3.36 2.54 -5.16
CA TYR A 281 -2.15 1.77 -5.40
C TYR A 281 -2.53 0.32 -5.73
N ASN A 282 -1.64 -0.35 -6.45
CA ASN A 282 -1.75 -1.76 -6.76
C ASN A 282 -0.92 -2.54 -5.73
N ALA A 283 -1.60 -3.25 -4.85
CA ALA A 283 -1.01 -4.04 -3.79
C ALA A 283 -0.97 -5.52 -4.21
N GLN A 284 0.20 -6.13 -4.13
CA GLN A 284 0.48 -7.48 -4.57
C GLN A 284 0.86 -8.36 -3.38
N LEU A 285 0.54 -9.65 -3.43
CA LEU A 285 0.84 -10.66 -2.43
C LEU A 285 1.39 -11.93 -3.08
N ALA A 286 2.40 -12.53 -2.46
CA ALA A 286 2.73 -13.94 -2.63
C ALA A 286 2.26 -14.69 -1.37
N VAL A 287 1.43 -15.70 -1.58
CA VAL A 287 0.75 -16.45 -0.51
C VAL A 287 1.22 -17.90 -0.54
N GLU A 288 1.62 -18.42 0.60
CA GLU A 288 1.99 -19.82 0.77
C GLU A 288 0.77 -20.74 0.62
N GLY A 289 0.97 -21.88 -0.05
CA GLY A 289 -0.11 -22.70 -0.57
C GLY A 289 -0.94 -23.44 0.47
N GLU A 290 -0.39 -23.83 1.60
CA GLU A 290 -1.06 -24.63 2.64
C GLU A 290 -1.57 -23.78 3.80
N SER A 291 -0.66 -23.03 4.41
CA SER A 291 -0.96 -22.15 5.55
C SER A 291 -1.78 -20.91 5.15
N ARG A 292 -1.69 -20.48 3.89
CA ARG A 292 -2.21 -19.20 3.37
C ARG A 292 -1.61 -17.97 4.06
N LEU A 293 -0.38 -18.10 4.54
CA LEU A 293 0.40 -16.96 5.04
C LEU A 293 0.91 -16.14 3.86
N VAL A 294 0.91 -14.84 4.03
CA VAL A 294 1.55 -13.93 3.07
C VAL A 294 3.05 -13.96 3.30
N VAL A 295 3.82 -14.33 2.29
CA VAL A 295 5.28 -14.51 2.40
C VAL A 295 6.08 -13.44 1.68
N ALA A 296 5.46 -12.74 0.74
CA ALA A 296 6.00 -11.48 0.19
C ALA A 296 4.85 -10.53 -0.15
N ALA A 297 5.14 -9.24 -0.07
CA ALA A 297 4.20 -8.18 -0.32
C ALA A 297 4.87 -7.02 -1.07
N GLU A 298 4.16 -6.42 -2.02
CA GLU A 298 4.63 -5.26 -2.77
C GLU A 298 3.48 -4.29 -3.03
N VAL A 299 3.81 -3.00 -3.18
CA VAL A 299 2.86 -1.98 -3.63
C VAL A 299 3.48 -1.20 -4.77
N SER A 300 2.73 -1.04 -5.86
CA SER A 300 3.13 -0.24 -7.00
C SER A 300 2.10 0.84 -7.35
N ALA A 301 2.54 1.84 -8.10
CA ALA A 301 1.65 2.85 -8.67
C ALA A 301 1.08 2.44 -10.04
N GLU A 302 1.44 1.30 -10.56
CA GLU A 302 0.99 0.81 -11.86
C GLU A 302 -0.32 0.04 -11.74
N ALA A 303 -1.25 0.30 -12.65
CA ALA A 303 -2.54 -0.38 -12.65
C ALA A 303 -2.46 -1.84 -13.13
N SER A 304 -1.43 -2.19 -13.93
CA SER A 304 -1.19 -3.53 -14.45
C SER A 304 -0.50 -4.41 -13.40
N ASP A 305 -0.85 -5.69 -13.39
CA ASP A 305 -0.20 -6.72 -12.57
C ASP A 305 0.96 -7.39 -13.33
N GLN A 306 1.10 -7.13 -14.65
CA GLN A 306 2.20 -7.64 -15.46
C GLN A 306 3.56 -7.18 -14.95
N GLY A 307 4.54 -8.07 -14.97
CA GLY A 307 5.88 -7.80 -14.47
C GLY A 307 6.00 -7.74 -12.95
N ARG A 308 4.95 -8.12 -12.19
CA ARG A 308 4.97 -8.10 -10.72
C ARG A 308 5.22 -9.47 -10.09
N MET A 309 5.01 -10.55 -10.83
CA MET A 309 5.17 -11.90 -10.32
C MET A 309 6.64 -12.23 -10.02
N VAL A 310 7.54 -12.07 -10.99
CA VAL A 310 8.97 -12.38 -10.83
C VAL A 310 9.62 -11.59 -9.68
N PRO A 311 9.42 -10.27 -9.53
CA PRO A 311 9.92 -9.53 -8.37
C PRO A 311 9.45 -10.08 -7.02
N LEU A 312 8.18 -10.50 -6.89
CA LEU A 312 7.68 -11.14 -5.67
C LEU A 312 8.37 -12.46 -5.37
N LEU A 313 8.59 -13.32 -6.39
CA LEU A 313 9.31 -14.59 -6.21
C LEU A 313 10.76 -14.37 -5.77
N ARG A 314 11.43 -13.39 -6.36
CA ARG A 314 12.78 -12.99 -5.94
C ARG A 314 12.81 -12.42 -4.52
N ALA A 315 11.77 -11.68 -4.12
CA ALA A 315 11.63 -11.19 -2.75
C ALA A 315 11.47 -12.33 -1.74
N VAL A 316 10.72 -13.40 -2.09
CA VAL A 316 10.62 -14.61 -1.27
C VAL A 316 11.99 -15.30 -1.18
N GLU A 317 12.67 -15.53 -2.30
CA GLU A 317 13.99 -16.17 -2.33
C GLU A 317 15.01 -15.39 -1.49
N SER A 318 15.04 -14.06 -1.65
CA SER A 318 15.95 -13.18 -0.87
C SER A 318 15.65 -13.16 0.63
N ALA A 319 14.37 -13.19 1.00
CA ALA A 319 13.95 -13.09 2.40
C ALA A 319 14.06 -14.42 3.16
N HIS A 320 13.81 -15.54 2.49
CA HIS A 320 13.67 -16.86 3.11
C HIS A 320 14.69 -17.88 2.65
N GLY A 321 15.61 -17.52 1.73
CA GLY A 321 16.64 -18.43 1.22
C GLY A 321 16.10 -19.60 0.41
N THR A 322 14.81 -19.63 0.10
CA THR A 322 14.13 -20.74 -0.57
C THR A 322 13.39 -20.25 -1.80
N ARG A 323 13.65 -20.89 -2.94
CA ARG A 323 12.90 -20.65 -4.17
C ARG A 323 11.68 -21.55 -4.23
N PRO A 324 10.49 -21.02 -4.58
CA PRO A 324 9.30 -21.85 -4.72
C PRO A 324 9.46 -22.82 -5.92
N GLY A 325 9.01 -24.06 -5.75
CA GLY A 325 8.96 -25.02 -6.86
C GLY A 325 7.78 -24.78 -7.79
N THR A 326 6.67 -24.22 -7.29
CA THR A 326 5.43 -23.98 -8.07
C THR A 326 4.87 -22.60 -7.78
N VAL A 327 4.41 -21.90 -8.83
CA VAL A 327 3.68 -20.63 -8.71
C VAL A 327 2.37 -20.64 -9.48
N LEU A 328 1.31 -20.13 -8.85
CA LEU A 328 -0.02 -19.94 -9.44
C LEU A 328 -0.31 -18.43 -9.53
N ALA A 329 -0.74 -17.95 -10.69
CA ALA A 329 -1.13 -16.55 -10.87
C ALA A 329 -2.31 -16.40 -11.84
N ASP A 330 -3.03 -15.27 -11.75
CA ASP A 330 -4.12 -14.96 -12.66
C ASP A 330 -3.62 -14.40 -14.02
N ALA A 331 -4.57 -14.19 -14.93
CA ALA A 331 -4.27 -13.63 -16.26
C ALA A 331 -3.71 -12.19 -16.21
N GLY A 332 -3.91 -11.46 -15.12
CA GLY A 332 -3.35 -10.13 -14.94
C GLY A 332 -1.82 -10.13 -14.90
N HIS A 333 -1.21 -11.21 -14.43
CA HIS A 333 0.24 -11.39 -14.35
C HIS A 333 0.86 -11.97 -15.63
N CYS A 334 0.03 -12.41 -16.61
CA CYS A 334 0.51 -13.09 -17.79
C CYS A 334 1.25 -12.16 -18.76
N ASN A 335 2.56 -12.29 -18.85
CA ASN A 335 3.36 -11.70 -19.91
C ASN A 335 4.45 -12.68 -20.36
N GLU A 336 4.96 -12.50 -21.57
CA GLU A 336 5.94 -13.42 -22.18
C GLU A 336 7.24 -13.47 -21.38
N ALA A 337 7.75 -12.31 -20.95
CA ALA A 337 9.02 -12.20 -20.25
C ALA A 337 9.00 -12.90 -18.88
N ASP A 338 7.94 -12.68 -18.08
CA ASP A 338 7.79 -13.34 -16.77
C ASP A 338 7.68 -14.87 -16.94
N LEU A 339 6.93 -15.35 -17.95
CA LEU A 339 6.78 -16.78 -18.20
C LEU A 339 8.09 -17.43 -18.65
N ALA A 340 8.89 -16.76 -19.51
CA ALA A 340 10.22 -17.22 -19.89
C ALA A 340 11.15 -17.28 -18.66
N THR A 341 11.13 -16.24 -17.83
CA THR A 341 11.94 -16.17 -16.60
C THR A 341 11.57 -17.28 -15.61
N LEU A 342 10.30 -17.68 -15.48
CA LEU A 342 9.93 -18.84 -14.66
C LEU A 342 10.65 -20.11 -15.11
N GLY A 343 10.74 -20.35 -16.43
CA GLY A 343 11.49 -21.47 -17.00
C GLY A 343 12.98 -21.42 -16.66
N GLU A 344 13.61 -20.26 -16.78
CA GLU A 344 15.01 -20.03 -16.41
C GLU A 344 15.28 -20.26 -14.92
N LEU A 345 14.34 -19.87 -14.06
CA LEU A 345 14.42 -20.06 -12.62
C LEU A 345 14.13 -21.50 -12.18
N GLY A 346 13.64 -22.36 -13.08
CA GLY A 346 13.20 -23.72 -12.75
C GLY A 346 11.91 -23.74 -11.90
N VAL A 347 11.09 -22.70 -11.97
CA VAL A 347 9.82 -22.58 -11.24
C VAL A 347 8.67 -23.08 -12.12
N ASP A 348 7.92 -24.04 -11.63
CA ASP A 348 6.78 -24.61 -12.31
C ASP A 348 5.55 -23.68 -12.26
N GLY A 349 5.41 -22.82 -13.29
CA GLY A 349 4.33 -21.83 -13.36
C GLY A 349 3.00 -22.40 -13.86
N TYR A 350 1.88 -21.89 -13.31
CA TYR A 350 0.51 -22.06 -13.80
C TYR A 350 -0.16 -20.69 -13.83
N VAL A 351 -0.12 -20.03 -14.98
CA VAL A 351 -0.59 -18.65 -15.15
C VAL A 351 -1.64 -18.63 -16.26
N ALA A 352 -2.86 -18.16 -15.94
CA ALA A 352 -3.91 -18.06 -16.96
C ALA A 352 -3.54 -17.06 -18.06
N LEU A 353 -3.92 -17.36 -19.31
CA LEU A 353 -3.66 -16.47 -20.45
C LEU A 353 -4.80 -15.47 -20.71
N GLY A 354 -6.01 -15.78 -20.24
CA GLY A 354 -7.21 -14.97 -20.45
C GLY A 354 -8.16 -15.03 -19.27
N ARG A 355 -9.23 -14.24 -19.34
CA ARG A 355 -10.26 -14.26 -18.29
C ARG A 355 -10.97 -15.59 -18.25
N GLU A 356 -11.16 -16.15 -17.06
CA GLU A 356 -12.00 -17.33 -16.86
C GLU A 356 -13.38 -17.16 -17.53
N GLY A 357 -13.83 -18.20 -18.25
CA GLY A 357 -15.12 -18.20 -18.94
C GLY A 357 -15.15 -17.55 -20.34
N ARG A 358 -14.04 -17.00 -20.82
CA ARG A 358 -13.84 -16.61 -22.21
C ARG A 358 -12.90 -17.63 -22.83
N GLY A 359 -13.36 -18.40 -23.81
CA GLY A 359 -12.71 -19.50 -24.49
C GLY A 359 -11.18 -19.50 -24.56
N GLU A 360 -10.58 -20.60 -24.98
CA GLU A 360 -9.14 -20.78 -25.02
C GLU A 360 -8.45 -19.63 -25.80
N VAL A 361 -7.49 -18.97 -25.16
CA VAL A 361 -6.65 -17.97 -25.81
C VAL A 361 -5.51 -18.72 -26.50
N ALA A 362 -5.64 -18.91 -27.82
CA ALA A 362 -4.53 -19.42 -28.63
C ALA A 362 -3.40 -18.37 -28.65
N ALA A 363 -2.20 -18.75 -28.23
CA ALA A 363 -1.01 -17.93 -28.35
C ALA A 363 -0.22 -18.37 -29.60
N ASP A 364 0.22 -17.41 -30.42
CA ASP A 364 1.10 -17.64 -31.55
C ASP A 364 2.48 -18.08 -31.06
N ALA A 365 2.84 -19.37 -31.24
CA ALA A 365 4.08 -19.93 -30.75
C ALA A 365 5.32 -19.28 -31.40
N GLY A 366 5.19 -18.73 -32.62
CA GLY A 366 6.29 -18.02 -33.28
C GLY A 366 6.62 -16.68 -32.66
N LYS A 367 5.61 -16.00 -32.09
CA LYS A 367 5.77 -14.67 -31.46
C LYS A 367 5.86 -14.73 -29.94
N HIS A 368 5.20 -15.71 -29.33
CA HIS A 368 5.03 -15.83 -27.88
C HIS A 368 5.18 -17.28 -27.42
N PRO A 369 6.37 -17.87 -27.53
CA PRO A 369 6.61 -19.30 -27.24
C PRO A 369 6.29 -19.67 -25.78
N ALA A 370 6.63 -18.83 -24.79
CA ALA A 370 6.34 -19.12 -23.39
C ALA A 370 4.83 -19.12 -23.09
N LYS A 371 4.06 -18.20 -23.69
CA LYS A 371 2.60 -18.22 -23.59
C LYS A 371 2.00 -19.43 -24.27
N ALA A 372 2.51 -19.84 -25.44
CA ALA A 372 2.01 -21.02 -26.13
C ALA A 372 2.26 -22.29 -25.30
N ALA A 373 3.45 -22.45 -24.72
CA ALA A 373 3.77 -23.55 -23.82
C ALA A 373 2.84 -23.55 -22.56
N MET A 374 2.57 -22.38 -21.99
CA MET A 374 1.65 -22.23 -20.86
C MET A 374 0.22 -22.61 -21.24
N ALA A 375 -0.26 -22.21 -22.43
CA ALA A 375 -1.58 -22.59 -22.94
C ALA A 375 -1.70 -24.12 -23.06
N ALA A 376 -0.72 -24.77 -23.72
CA ALA A 376 -0.68 -26.22 -23.84
C ALA A 376 -0.67 -26.92 -22.48
N LYS A 377 0.11 -26.42 -21.51
CA LYS A 377 0.16 -26.95 -20.14
C LYS A 377 -1.19 -26.86 -19.42
N LEU A 378 -1.86 -25.70 -19.49
CA LEU A 378 -3.18 -25.50 -18.87
C LEU A 378 -4.30 -26.27 -19.58
N ALA A 379 -4.13 -26.66 -20.83
CA ALA A 379 -5.09 -27.50 -21.56
C ALA A 379 -5.10 -28.95 -21.07
N THR A 380 -4.06 -29.41 -20.35
CA THR A 380 -4.02 -30.75 -19.74
C THR A 380 -4.93 -30.83 -18.52
N GLU A 381 -5.42 -32.04 -18.20
CA GLU A 381 -6.22 -32.27 -16.99
C GLU A 381 -5.44 -31.91 -15.72
N ALA A 382 -4.18 -32.36 -15.62
CA ALA A 382 -3.27 -32.06 -14.52
C ALA A 382 -3.03 -30.54 -14.38
N GLY A 383 -2.82 -29.84 -15.49
CA GLY A 383 -2.62 -28.38 -15.52
C GLY A 383 -3.84 -27.63 -15.00
N ARG A 384 -5.04 -28.02 -15.44
CA ARG A 384 -6.32 -27.44 -14.94
C ARG A 384 -6.52 -27.70 -13.46
N ALA A 385 -6.26 -28.92 -13.00
CA ALA A 385 -6.40 -29.29 -11.59
C ALA A 385 -5.44 -28.48 -10.68
N GLN A 386 -4.19 -28.27 -11.13
CA GLN A 386 -3.23 -27.43 -10.41
C GLN A 386 -3.66 -25.96 -10.39
N TYR A 387 -4.06 -25.41 -11.53
CA TYR A 387 -4.49 -24.01 -11.63
C TYR A 387 -5.76 -23.74 -10.79
N ALA A 388 -6.71 -24.67 -10.75
CA ALA A 388 -7.95 -24.52 -9.98
C ALA A 388 -7.72 -24.25 -8.48
N GLN A 389 -6.57 -24.72 -7.95
CA GLN A 389 -6.20 -24.47 -6.55
C GLN A 389 -5.91 -22.99 -6.26
N ARG A 390 -5.68 -22.14 -7.27
CA ARG A 390 -5.40 -20.72 -7.11
C ARG A 390 -6.52 -19.99 -6.36
N LYS A 391 -7.78 -20.26 -6.74
CA LYS A 391 -8.96 -19.54 -6.24
C LYS A 391 -9.02 -19.44 -4.73
N TRP A 392 -8.93 -20.55 -4.04
CA TRP A 392 -9.04 -20.58 -2.59
C TRP A 392 -7.73 -20.27 -1.86
N ARG A 393 -6.59 -20.23 -2.56
CA ARG A 393 -5.27 -19.93 -1.97
C ARG A 393 -4.95 -18.44 -1.99
N ALA A 394 -5.03 -17.79 -3.14
CA ALA A 394 -4.65 -16.39 -3.28
C ALA A 394 -5.80 -15.43 -2.95
N GLU A 395 -7.04 -15.75 -3.35
CA GLU A 395 -8.19 -14.87 -3.14
C GLU A 395 -8.59 -14.76 -1.66
N ALA A 396 -8.39 -15.82 -0.86
CA ALA A 396 -8.77 -15.83 0.56
C ALA A 396 -8.04 -14.78 1.39
N PRO A 397 -6.69 -14.63 1.36
CA PRO A 397 -6.01 -13.56 2.08
C PRO A 397 -6.43 -12.15 1.67
N ILE A 398 -6.65 -11.91 0.37
CA ILE A 398 -7.18 -10.62 -0.12
C ILE A 398 -8.59 -10.38 0.41
N GLY A 399 -9.44 -11.41 0.41
CA GLY A 399 -10.77 -11.36 1.00
C GLY A 399 -10.71 -11.06 2.50
N TRP A 400 -9.85 -11.71 3.26
CA TRP A 400 -9.68 -11.44 4.70
C TRP A 400 -9.21 -10.00 4.96
N ILE A 401 -8.26 -9.48 4.18
CA ILE A 401 -7.80 -8.09 4.32
C ILE A 401 -8.95 -7.11 4.06
N LYS A 402 -9.73 -7.32 2.98
CA LYS A 402 -10.75 -6.36 2.56
C LYS A 402 -12.06 -6.49 3.33
N GLU A 403 -12.50 -7.71 3.62
CA GLU A 403 -13.81 -7.96 4.22
C GLU A 403 -13.71 -8.16 5.74
N ALA A 404 -12.84 -9.07 6.20
CA ALA A 404 -12.75 -9.37 7.62
C ALA A 404 -12.01 -8.28 8.42
N LEU A 405 -10.90 -7.75 7.90
CA LEU A 405 -10.19 -6.64 8.53
C LEU A 405 -10.76 -5.27 8.13
N GLY A 406 -11.38 -5.16 6.96
CA GLY A 406 -11.94 -3.92 6.45
C GLY A 406 -10.88 -2.94 5.90
N PHE A 407 -9.69 -3.43 5.55
CA PHE A 407 -8.62 -2.59 5.00
C PHE A 407 -8.84 -2.34 3.51
N ARG A 408 -9.51 -1.25 3.18
CA ARG A 408 -9.85 -0.85 1.81
C ARG A 408 -9.15 0.44 1.35
N ARG A 409 -8.43 1.10 2.26
CA ARG A 409 -7.79 2.39 2.00
C ARG A 409 -6.55 2.56 2.85
N PHE A 410 -5.46 3.01 2.24
CA PHE A 410 -4.26 3.45 2.98
C PHE A 410 -4.56 4.65 3.87
N SER A 411 -3.95 4.68 5.05
CA SER A 411 -4.02 5.81 5.97
C SER A 411 -2.94 6.87 5.70
N VAL A 412 -1.92 6.48 4.96
CA VAL A 412 -0.72 7.27 4.63
C VAL A 412 -0.75 7.73 3.18
N ARG A 413 0.21 8.58 2.80
CA ARG A 413 0.41 9.09 1.43
C ARG A 413 1.83 8.83 0.97
N GLY A 414 1.99 8.63 -0.33
CA GLY A 414 3.25 8.29 -0.97
C GLY A 414 3.51 6.79 -0.99
N LEU A 415 4.15 6.32 -2.07
CA LEU A 415 4.36 4.90 -2.37
C LEU A 415 5.17 4.18 -1.28
N THR A 416 6.26 4.79 -0.83
CA THR A 416 7.13 4.22 0.21
C THR A 416 6.37 3.96 1.52
N LYS A 417 5.53 4.92 1.94
CA LYS A 417 4.72 4.74 3.17
C LYS A 417 3.59 3.74 2.96
N ALA A 418 2.98 3.72 1.76
CA ALA A 418 1.97 2.73 1.41
C ALA A 418 2.55 1.31 1.44
N ARG A 419 3.77 1.10 0.97
CA ARG A 419 4.49 -0.19 1.10
C ARG A 419 4.62 -0.61 2.56
N GLY A 420 5.14 0.27 3.42
CA GLY A 420 5.29 -0.06 4.85
C GLY A 420 3.96 -0.30 5.57
N GLU A 421 2.88 0.40 5.21
CA GLU A 421 1.56 0.12 5.76
C GLU A 421 1.00 -1.21 5.25
N TRP A 422 1.30 -1.59 4.00
CA TRP A 422 0.93 -2.88 3.44
C TRP A 422 1.67 -4.03 4.11
N ASP A 423 2.97 -3.88 4.37
CA ASP A 423 3.75 -4.84 5.15
C ASP A 423 3.17 -5.03 6.57
N LEU A 424 2.74 -3.95 7.24
CA LEU A 424 2.07 -4.03 8.54
C LEU A 424 0.70 -4.74 8.47
N VAL A 425 -0.07 -4.52 7.41
CA VAL A 425 -1.35 -5.25 7.18
C VAL A 425 -1.09 -6.73 6.98
N CYS A 426 -0.09 -7.10 6.17
CA CYS A 426 0.28 -8.49 5.91
C CYS A 426 0.83 -9.17 7.17
N LEU A 427 1.68 -8.48 7.93
CA LEU A 427 2.16 -8.93 9.24
C LEU A 427 1.00 -9.24 10.18
N ALA A 428 0.08 -8.30 10.36
CA ALA A 428 -1.06 -8.45 11.26
C ALA A 428 -2.01 -9.60 10.82
N LEU A 429 -2.19 -9.78 9.50
CA LEU A 429 -2.94 -10.91 8.95
C LEU A 429 -2.24 -12.22 9.27
N ASN A 430 -0.93 -12.32 9.06
CA ASN A 430 -0.14 -13.52 9.35
C ASN A 430 -0.21 -13.89 10.83
N VAL A 431 -0.02 -12.92 11.72
CA VAL A 431 -0.12 -13.14 13.18
C VAL A 431 -1.50 -13.66 13.56
N LYS A 432 -2.56 -13.05 13.05
CA LYS A 432 -3.93 -13.53 13.26
C LYS A 432 -4.14 -14.96 12.73
N ARG A 433 -3.58 -15.24 11.54
CA ARG A 433 -3.69 -16.56 10.91
C ARG A 433 -2.93 -17.63 11.68
N MET A 434 -1.71 -17.34 12.14
CA MET A 434 -0.90 -18.26 12.95
C MET A 434 -1.58 -18.59 14.27
N ASN A 435 -2.12 -17.60 14.99
CA ASN A 435 -2.91 -17.84 16.18
C ASN A 435 -4.08 -18.79 15.92
N GLY A 436 -4.81 -18.63 14.81
CA GLY A 436 -5.90 -19.52 14.43
C GLY A 436 -5.45 -20.93 14.02
N LEU A 437 -4.22 -21.09 13.51
CA LEU A 437 -3.66 -22.40 13.15
C LEU A 437 -3.15 -23.18 14.39
N GLN A 438 -2.73 -22.50 15.46
CA GLN A 438 -2.36 -23.14 16.72
C GLN A 438 -3.57 -23.58 17.53
N ALA A 439 -4.72 -22.93 17.37
CA ALA A 439 -5.96 -23.25 18.07
C ALA A 439 -6.78 -24.36 17.39
N ALA A 440 -6.39 -24.79 16.19
CA ALA A 440 -7.07 -25.83 15.40
C ALA A 440 -6.36 -27.18 15.50
#